data_f54c40957f231b47e2c63428722544bb
#
_entry.id   f54c40957f231b47e2c63428722544bb
#
_cell.length_a   1.000
_cell.length_b   1.000
_cell.length_c   1.000
_cell.angle_alpha   90.00
_cell.angle_beta   90.00
_cell.angle_gamma   90.00
#
_symmetry.space_group_name_H-M   'P 1'
#
loop_
_entity.id
_entity.type
_entity.pdbx_description
1 polymer ?
#
loop_
_entity_poly.entity_id
_entity_poly.type
_entity_poly.pdbx_seq_one_letter_code
_entity_poly.pdbx_strand_id
1 'polypeptide(L)'
;MITANMSAGKSTLLNALVGKKINKTLNDSCTAKIHYIHNKFIEDGYIYEYDHELELNASNEILMNDNEENDTTDIHVGTKFRSWQEIDKRVCFIDTPGVNSSMDKGHREITDDSITNIECDLLIYLFNGENIGTDDDIRHLSYVHDHYMGKIIFLINRVDNYKTGTDSVKDTLEKEYKDLQKLGFKNPEIYPVSAYAAYLAKMALHKEKLSEDEAEELSALKRRLKRPEFSYEQYYKKTIPRKENEDGISQLLINSGIIALEQLLYEL
;
A
#
# COMPACT_ATOMS: atom_id res chain seq x y z
N MET A 1 8.12 -5.46 3.46
CA MET A 1 7.27 -5.09 4.64
C MET A 1 6.64 -3.73 4.39
N ILE A 2 5.41 -3.51 4.84
CA ILE A 2 4.74 -2.20 4.76
C ILE A 2 4.38 -1.74 6.16
N THR A 3 4.82 -0.54 6.53
CA THR A 3 4.49 0.10 7.80
C THR A 3 3.92 1.49 7.58
N ALA A 4 3.05 1.92 8.47
CA ALA A 4 2.39 3.22 8.37
C ALA A 4 1.77 3.65 9.69
N ASN A 5 1.55 4.94 9.87
CA ASN A 5 0.58 5.40 10.85
C ASN A 5 -0.85 5.02 10.44
N MET A 6 -1.74 5.00 11.43
CA MET A 6 -3.15 4.70 11.19
C MET A 6 -3.75 5.61 10.12
N SER A 7 -4.67 5.07 9.35
CA SER A 7 -5.38 5.79 8.27
C SER A 7 -4.52 6.28 7.09
N ALA A 8 -3.27 5.85 6.96
CA ALA A 8 -2.45 6.16 5.78
C ALA A 8 -2.91 5.43 4.51
N GLY A 9 -3.77 4.42 4.64
CA GLY A 9 -4.29 3.64 3.52
C GLY A 9 -3.45 2.39 3.19
N LYS A 10 -2.79 1.81 4.20
CA LYS A 10 -1.94 0.62 4.06
C LYS A 10 -2.71 -0.58 3.46
N SER A 11 -3.86 -0.93 4.00
CA SER A 11 -4.71 -2.02 3.48
C SER A 11 -5.22 -1.74 2.06
N THR A 12 -5.51 -0.48 1.74
CA THR A 12 -5.89 -0.06 0.38
C THR A 12 -4.72 -0.25 -0.60
N LEU A 13 -3.50 0.13 -0.19
CA LEU A 13 -2.30 -0.07 -0.99
C LEU A 13 -2.03 -1.57 -1.23
N LEU A 14 -2.15 -2.40 -0.21
CA LEU A 14 -2.00 -3.85 -0.34
C LEU A 14 -3.05 -4.46 -1.29
N ASN A 15 -4.32 -4.10 -1.14
CA ASN A 15 -5.38 -4.52 -2.05
C ASN A 15 -5.09 -4.06 -3.49
N ALA A 16 -4.54 -2.86 -3.68
CA ALA A 16 -4.13 -2.35 -4.99
C ALA A 16 -2.94 -3.13 -5.57
N LEU A 17 -1.92 -3.45 -4.78
CA LEU A 17 -0.76 -4.24 -5.22
C LEU A 17 -1.16 -5.68 -5.57
N VAL A 18 -1.95 -6.31 -4.72
CA VAL A 18 -2.47 -7.67 -4.96
C VAL A 18 -3.50 -7.71 -6.08
N GLY A 19 -4.26 -6.62 -6.28
CA GLY A 19 -5.34 -6.53 -7.26
C GLY A 19 -6.60 -7.30 -6.86
N LYS A 20 -6.76 -7.58 -5.57
CA LYS A 20 -7.92 -8.27 -4.98
C LYS A 20 -8.22 -7.64 -3.61
N LYS A 21 -9.45 -7.75 -3.17
CA LYS A 21 -9.85 -7.33 -1.83
C LYS A 21 -9.51 -8.46 -0.84
N ILE A 22 -8.34 -8.36 -0.22
CA ILE A 22 -7.84 -9.33 0.76
C ILE A 22 -7.82 -8.77 2.18
N ASN A 23 -7.70 -7.46 2.32
CA ASN A 23 -7.68 -6.76 3.61
C ASN A 23 -8.90 -5.85 3.75
N LYS A 24 -9.41 -5.73 4.97
CA LYS A 24 -10.49 -4.80 5.31
C LYS A 24 -10.00 -3.35 5.09
N THR A 25 -10.72 -2.58 4.27
CA THR A 25 -10.35 -1.19 3.93
C THR A 25 -11.07 -0.16 4.80
N LEU A 26 -11.90 -0.60 5.74
CA LEU A 26 -12.65 0.29 6.62
C LEU A 26 -11.78 0.84 7.75
N ASN A 27 -12.17 2.00 8.28
CA ASN A 27 -11.54 2.74 9.38
C ASN A 27 -11.44 1.97 10.72
N ASP A 28 -11.77 0.69 10.73
CA ASP A 28 -11.60 -0.14 11.90
C ASP A 28 -10.12 -0.46 12.09
N SER A 29 -9.63 -0.03 13.21
CA SER A 29 -8.28 -0.06 13.76
C SER A 29 -7.73 -1.47 14.04
N CYS A 30 -8.00 -2.47 13.22
CA CYS A 30 -7.90 -3.85 13.67
C CYS A 30 -7.17 -4.78 12.73
N THR A 31 -5.98 -4.41 12.24
CA THR A 31 -4.99 -5.45 11.97
C THR A 31 -4.20 -5.63 13.25
N ALA A 32 -4.68 -6.51 14.13
CA ALA A 32 -4.00 -6.84 15.39
C ALA A 32 -2.84 -7.82 15.16
N LYS A 33 -2.76 -8.43 13.97
CA LYS A 33 -1.82 -9.49 13.59
C LYS A 33 -0.95 -9.06 12.42
N ILE A 34 0.16 -9.76 12.24
CA ILE A 34 1.02 -9.58 11.06
C ILE A 34 0.45 -10.46 9.94
N HIS A 35 0.22 -9.87 8.76
CA HIS A 35 -0.24 -10.63 7.60
C HIS A 35 0.90 -10.82 6.60
N TYR A 36 1.18 -12.09 6.27
CA TYR A 36 2.10 -12.49 5.21
C TYR A 36 1.30 -12.82 3.95
N ILE A 37 1.36 -11.95 2.95
CA ILE A 37 0.56 -12.07 1.74
C ILE A 37 1.47 -12.56 0.61
N HIS A 38 1.28 -13.81 0.21
CA HIS A 38 2.13 -14.52 -0.74
C HIS A 38 1.55 -14.52 -2.14
N ASN A 39 2.36 -14.16 -3.14
CA ASN A 39 2.00 -14.34 -4.54
C ASN A 39 2.10 -15.82 -4.94
N LYS A 40 0.99 -16.42 -5.38
CA LYS A 40 0.99 -17.76 -5.98
C LYS A 40 1.48 -17.70 -7.41
N PHE A 41 2.08 -18.78 -7.90
CA PHE A 41 2.51 -18.89 -9.29
C PHE A 41 1.34 -19.03 -10.28
N ILE A 42 0.25 -19.65 -9.84
CA ILE A 42 -0.89 -20.00 -10.69
C ILE A 42 -2.15 -19.30 -10.19
N GLU A 43 -2.96 -18.76 -11.10
CA GLU A 43 -4.31 -18.30 -10.80
C GLU A 43 -5.26 -19.51 -10.86
N ASP A 44 -5.70 -19.95 -9.72
CA ASP A 44 -6.65 -21.05 -9.54
C ASP A 44 -8.02 -20.58 -9.04
N GLY A 45 -8.17 -19.27 -8.85
CA GLY A 45 -9.40 -18.65 -8.36
C GLY A 45 -9.57 -18.70 -6.84
N TYR A 46 -8.66 -19.35 -6.11
CA TYR A 46 -8.77 -19.52 -4.66
C TYR A 46 -7.85 -18.58 -3.91
N ILE A 47 -8.26 -18.20 -2.70
CA ILE A 47 -7.43 -17.55 -1.69
C ILE A 47 -7.17 -18.59 -0.60
N TYR A 48 -5.90 -18.89 -0.34
CA TYR A 48 -5.50 -19.74 0.78
C TYR A 48 -5.25 -18.87 1.99
N GLU A 49 -5.65 -19.36 3.13
CA GLU A 49 -5.38 -18.73 4.41
C GLU A 49 -4.86 -19.78 5.37
N TYR A 50 -3.88 -19.41 6.17
CA TYR A 50 -3.32 -20.24 7.22
C TYR A 50 -2.95 -19.36 8.42
N ASP A 51 -3.58 -19.65 9.52
CA ASP A 51 -3.19 -19.15 10.84
C ASP A 51 -2.78 -20.32 11.75
N HIS A 52 -3.70 -21.11 12.26
CA HIS A 52 -3.53 -22.40 12.93
C HIS A 52 -4.22 -23.55 12.18
N GLU A 53 -5.19 -23.20 11.34
CA GLU A 53 -5.86 -24.11 10.41
C GLU A 53 -5.59 -23.68 8.97
N LEU A 54 -5.69 -24.60 8.03
CA LEU A 54 -5.46 -24.33 6.62
C LEU A 54 -6.78 -24.29 5.87
N GLU A 55 -7.17 -23.09 5.43
CA GLU A 55 -8.29 -22.87 4.56
C GLU A 55 -7.84 -22.79 3.10
N LEU A 56 -8.29 -23.73 2.27
CA LEU A 56 -7.92 -23.76 0.85
C LEU A 56 -8.76 -22.84 -0.03
N ASN A 57 -9.84 -22.30 0.49
CA ASN A 57 -10.72 -21.34 -0.19
C ASN A 57 -11.32 -20.37 0.83
N ALA A 58 -10.46 -19.57 1.43
CA ALA A 58 -10.87 -18.59 2.43
C ALA A 58 -11.81 -17.54 1.81
N SER A 59 -12.95 -17.34 2.44
CA SER A 59 -13.85 -16.24 2.12
C SER A 59 -13.37 -14.94 2.77
N ASN A 60 -13.88 -13.80 2.29
CA ASN A 60 -13.62 -12.52 2.97
C ASN A 60 -14.09 -12.52 4.44
N GLU A 61 -15.09 -13.32 4.79
CA GLU A 61 -15.60 -13.46 6.15
C GLU A 61 -14.59 -14.20 7.02
N ILE A 62 -13.97 -15.28 6.53
CA ILE A 62 -12.90 -16.01 7.21
C ILE A 62 -11.72 -15.07 7.45
N LEU A 63 -11.19 -14.43 6.43
CA LEU A 63 -10.08 -13.46 6.52
C LEU A 63 -10.35 -12.29 7.49
N MET A 64 -11.62 -11.99 7.76
CA MET A 64 -12.02 -10.98 8.74
C MET A 64 -12.07 -11.52 10.17
N ASN A 65 -12.60 -12.74 10.34
CA ASN A 65 -12.79 -13.35 11.66
C ASN A 65 -11.43 -13.72 12.28
N ASP A 66 -10.52 -14.28 11.50
CA ASP A 66 -9.21 -14.72 11.98
C ASP A 66 -8.34 -13.55 12.49
N ASN A 67 -8.62 -12.34 12.00
CA ASN A 67 -8.02 -11.12 12.51
C ASN A 67 -8.47 -10.78 13.96
N GLU A 68 -9.62 -11.25 14.38
CA GLU A 68 -10.21 -10.97 15.70
C GLU A 68 -9.93 -12.09 16.72
N GLU A 69 -9.53 -13.28 16.27
CA GLU A 69 -9.19 -14.39 17.15
C GLU A 69 -7.81 -14.21 17.81
N ASN A 70 -7.71 -14.51 19.12
CA ASN A 70 -6.53 -14.17 19.91
C ASN A 70 -5.44 -15.27 19.93
N ASP A 71 -5.61 -16.37 19.20
CA ASP A 71 -4.78 -17.55 19.35
C ASP A 71 -3.50 -17.57 18.49
N THR A 72 -3.39 -16.64 17.52
CA THR A 72 -2.22 -16.55 16.64
C THR A 72 -1.69 -15.12 16.53
N THR A 73 -0.39 -14.99 16.25
CA THR A 73 0.30 -13.70 16.08
C THR A 73 0.38 -13.25 14.63
N ASP A 74 0.27 -14.19 13.70
CA ASP A 74 0.44 -13.99 12.27
C ASP A 74 -0.55 -14.81 11.44
N ILE A 75 -0.87 -14.29 10.27
CA ILE A 75 -1.76 -14.90 9.29
C ILE A 75 -1.05 -14.94 7.95
N HIS A 76 -1.06 -16.10 7.28
CA HIS A 76 -0.51 -16.26 5.95
C HIS A 76 -1.63 -16.36 4.92
N VAL A 77 -1.62 -15.47 3.93
CA VAL A 77 -2.61 -15.43 2.84
C VAL A 77 -1.89 -15.72 1.52
N GLY A 78 -2.37 -16.67 0.75
CA GLY A 78 -1.84 -17.03 -0.56
C GLY A 78 -2.84 -16.75 -1.67
N THR A 79 -2.50 -15.86 -2.61
CA THR A 79 -3.32 -15.58 -3.80
C THR A 79 -2.45 -15.19 -4.99
N LYS A 80 -2.93 -15.37 -6.23
CA LYS A 80 -2.23 -14.83 -7.40
C LYS A 80 -2.41 -13.31 -7.45
N PHE A 81 -1.30 -12.59 -7.51
CA PHE A 81 -1.34 -11.13 -7.66
C PHE A 81 -1.70 -10.75 -9.10
N ARG A 82 -2.59 -9.80 -9.22
CA ARG A 82 -3.01 -9.19 -10.49
C ARG A 82 -2.16 -7.96 -10.78
N SER A 83 -0.88 -8.21 -11.01
CA SER A 83 0.09 -7.16 -11.35
C SER A 83 0.01 -6.79 -12.83
N TRP A 84 0.55 -5.59 -13.16
CA TRP A 84 0.61 -5.13 -14.55
C TRP A 84 1.52 -5.98 -15.42
N GLN A 85 2.61 -6.46 -14.83
CA GLN A 85 3.55 -7.38 -15.47
C GLN A 85 3.54 -8.72 -14.76
N GLU A 86 3.94 -9.76 -15.47
CA GLU A 86 4.10 -11.07 -14.85
C GLU A 86 5.25 -11.03 -13.82
N ILE A 87 4.98 -11.61 -12.66
CA ILE A 87 5.94 -11.71 -11.57
C ILE A 87 6.60 -13.09 -11.65
N ASP A 88 7.87 -13.10 -11.99
CA ASP A 88 8.70 -14.32 -12.09
C ASP A 88 9.43 -14.68 -10.78
N LYS A 89 9.27 -13.85 -9.75
CA LYS A 89 9.87 -14.02 -8.42
C LYS A 89 8.84 -14.42 -7.38
N ARG A 90 9.32 -14.98 -6.27
CA ARG A 90 8.50 -15.13 -5.07
C ARG A 90 8.37 -13.78 -4.40
N VAL A 91 7.15 -13.29 -4.27
CA VAL A 91 6.83 -12.04 -3.59
C VAL A 91 5.95 -12.32 -2.40
N CYS A 92 6.33 -11.76 -1.26
CA CYS A 92 5.53 -11.74 -0.04
C CYS A 92 5.43 -10.30 0.46
N PHE A 93 4.23 -9.78 0.61
CA PHE A 93 3.99 -8.54 1.33
C PHE A 93 3.73 -8.84 2.80
N ILE A 94 4.42 -8.15 3.68
CA ILE A 94 4.24 -8.26 5.12
C ILE A 94 3.50 -7.00 5.56
N ASP A 95 2.26 -7.18 6.03
CA ASP A 95 1.40 -6.13 6.56
C ASP A 95 1.52 -6.07 8.08
N THR A 96 2.00 -4.95 8.61
CA THR A 96 2.11 -4.76 10.05
C THR A 96 0.88 -4.03 10.60
N PRO A 97 0.53 -4.17 11.88
CA PRO A 97 -0.48 -3.33 12.50
C PRO A 97 -0.21 -1.83 12.29
N GLY A 98 -1.27 -1.03 12.14
CA GLY A 98 -1.14 0.42 12.06
C GLY A 98 -0.73 0.99 13.42
N VAL A 99 0.29 1.87 13.44
CA VAL A 99 0.76 2.50 14.67
C VAL A 99 -0.14 3.68 15.01
N ASN A 100 -0.80 3.63 16.18
CA ASN A 100 -1.52 4.76 16.75
C ASN A 100 -1.12 4.94 18.23
N SER A 101 -0.60 6.12 18.55
CA SER A 101 -0.06 6.40 19.88
C SER A 101 -1.08 6.46 21.00
N SER A 102 -2.35 6.65 20.69
CA SER A 102 -3.36 6.98 21.70
C SER A 102 -4.29 5.84 22.10
N MET A 103 -4.44 4.78 21.28
CA MET A 103 -5.48 3.78 21.50
C MET A 103 -4.99 2.34 21.74
N ASP A 104 -3.80 1.95 21.27
CA ASP A 104 -3.35 0.57 21.47
C ASP A 104 -1.82 0.42 21.53
N LYS A 105 -1.30 0.26 22.76
CA LYS A 105 0.13 -0.02 22.97
C LYS A 105 0.57 -1.35 22.37
N GLY A 106 -0.34 -2.34 22.31
CA GLY A 106 -0.05 -3.66 21.78
C GLY A 106 0.26 -3.63 20.28
N HIS A 107 -0.50 -2.87 19.49
CA HIS A 107 -0.24 -2.74 18.04
C HIS A 107 1.12 -2.12 17.75
N ARG A 108 1.51 -1.13 18.56
CA ARG A 108 2.82 -0.50 18.43
C ARG A 108 3.94 -1.48 18.75
N GLU A 109 3.82 -2.23 19.84
CA GLU A 109 4.83 -3.22 20.24
C GLU A 109 5.02 -4.29 19.15
N ILE A 110 3.93 -4.79 18.55
CA ILE A 110 4.00 -5.77 17.45
C ILE A 110 4.68 -5.16 16.21
N THR A 111 4.36 -3.92 15.87
CA THR A 111 4.97 -3.24 14.71
C THR A 111 6.44 -2.96 14.94
N ASP A 112 6.81 -2.47 16.11
CA ASP A 112 8.19 -2.18 16.50
C ASP A 112 9.03 -3.47 16.52
N ASP A 113 8.48 -4.57 17.06
CA ASP A 113 9.09 -5.90 17.03
C ASP A 113 9.27 -6.42 15.60
N SER A 114 8.25 -6.25 14.75
CA SER A 114 8.31 -6.63 13.34
C SER A 114 9.42 -5.91 12.57
N ILE A 115 9.55 -4.60 12.77
CA ILE A 115 10.61 -3.79 12.13
C ILE A 115 12.00 -4.24 12.56
N THR A 116 12.14 -4.66 13.82
CA THR A 116 13.43 -5.06 14.38
C THR A 116 13.82 -6.49 14.02
N ASN A 117 12.85 -7.42 14.02
CA ASN A 117 13.13 -8.85 14.01
C ASN A 117 12.74 -9.58 12.72
N ILE A 118 11.91 -8.99 11.85
CA ILE A 118 11.52 -9.63 10.59
C ILE A 118 12.46 -9.18 9.47
N GLU A 119 13.21 -10.15 8.92
CA GLU A 119 14.01 -9.88 7.73
C GLU A 119 13.12 -9.61 6.51
N CYS A 120 13.38 -8.53 5.80
CA CYS A 120 12.73 -8.21 4.54
C CYS A 120 13.67 -7.44 3.61
N ASP A 121 13.51 -7.66 2.30
CA ASP A 121 14.35 -7.01 1.27
C ASP A 121 14.09 -5.50 1.16
N LEU A 122 12.87 -5.07 1.53
CA LEU A 122 12.44 -3.68 1.43
C LEU A 122 11.42 -3.34 2.49
N LEU A 123 11.61 -2.21 3.15
CA LEU A 123 10.59 -1.56 3.98
C LEU A 123 9.92 -0.43 3.18
N ILE A 124 8.61 -0.46 3.13
CA ILE A 124 7.79 0.63 2.59
C ILE A 124 7.20 1.40 3.77
N TYR A 125 7.56 2.67 3.89
CA TYR A 125 6.90 3.58 4.82
C TYR A 125 5.83 4.38 4.10
N LEU A 126 4.58 4.28 4.55
CA LEU A 126 3.44 4.91 3.90
C LEU A 126 2.95 6.12 4.70
N PHE A 127 3.04 7.31 4.10
CA PHE A 127 2.46 8.55 4.64
C PHE A 127 1.01 8.75 4.21
N ASN A 128 0.23 9.35 5.08
CA ASN A 128 -1.04 9.96 4.72
C ASN A 128 -0.78 11.38 4.20
N GLY A 129 -0.92 11.60 2.88
CA GLY A 129 -0.67 12.89 2.24
C GLY A 129 -1.50 14.06 2.77
N GLU A 130 -2.65 13.76 3.41
CA GLU A 130 -3.50 14.78 4.02
C GLU A 130 -2.99 15.25 5.39
N ASN A 131 -2.16 14.45 6.08
CA ASN A 131 -1.67 14.70 7.45
C ASN A 131 -0.24 14.20 7.63
N ILE A 132 0.72 14.75 6.89
CA ILE A 132 2.13 14.39 7.01
C ILE A 132 2.81 15.21 8.13
N GLY A 133 3.74 14.58 8.84
CA GLY A 133 4.59 15.24 9.83
C GLY A 133 3.92 15.43 11.17
N THR A 134 3.00 14.56 11.53
CA THR A 134 2.44 14.48 12.88
C THR A 134 3.50 14.02 13.87
N ASP A 135 3.30 14.29 15.17
CA ASP A 135 4.21 13.79 16.21
C ASP A 135 4.32 12.26 16.19
N ASP A 136 3.26 11.56 15.78
CA ASP A 136 3.25 10.11 15.65
C ASP A 136 4.08 9.66 14.44
N ASP A 137 4.02 10.39 13.31
CA ASP A 137 4.91 10.13 12.16
C ASP A 137 6.38 10.29 12.58
N ILE A 138 6.71 11.37 13.25
CA ILE A 138 8.09 11.67 13.66
C ILE A 138 8.63 10.59 14.60
N ARG A 139 7.82 10.14 15.58
CA ARG A 139 8.22 9.06 16.49
C ARG A 139 8.43 7.75 15.79
N HIS A 140 7.50 7.37 14.91
CA HIS A 140 7.59 6.12 14.17
C HIS A 140 8.75 6.12 13.18
N LEU A 141 8.96 7.24 12.46
CA LEU A 141 10.12 7.43 11.57
C LEU A 141 11.44 7.34 12.31
N SER A 142 11.53 7.97 13.50
CA SER A 142 12.73 7.89 14.34
C SER A 142 13.01 6.44 14.75
N TYR A 143 11.96 5.70 15.13
CA TYR A 143 12.11 4.29 15.47
C TYR A 143 12.60 3.47 14.27
N VAL A 144 11.99 3.65 13.09
CA VAL A 144 12.42 2.98 11.85
C VAL A 144 13.87 3.32 11.52
N HIS A 145 14.25 4.59 11.62
CA HIS A 145 15.63 5.03 11.37
C HIS A 145 16.64 4.34 12.27
N ASP A 146 16.32 4.19 13.56
CA ASP A 146 17.25 3.67 14.56
C ASP A 146 17.34 2.13 14.55
N HIS A 147 16.33 1.41 14.08
CA HIS A 147 16.22 -0.04 14.20
C HIS A 147 16.22 -0.80 12.87
N TYR A 148 15.89 -0.15 11.75
CA TYR A 148 15.88 -0.82 10.44
C TYR A 148 17.07 -0.38 9.58
N MET A 149 17.94 -1.32 9.23
CA MET A 149 19.18 -1.06 8.48
C MET A 149 19.08 -1.41 7.00
N GLY A 150 17.94 -1.92 6.55
CA GLY A 150 17.71 -2.34 5.17
C GLY A 150 17.32 -1.18 4.24
N LYS A 151 16.93 -1.55 3.03
CA LYS A 151 16.43 -0.58 2.04
C LYS A 151 15.03 -0.07 2.42
N ILE A 152 14.84 1.25 2.38
CA ILE A 152 13.56 1.90 2.68
C ILE A 152 13.14 2.73 1.47
N ILE A 153 11.86 2.65 1.11
CA ILE A 153 11.20 3.63 0.25
C ILE A 153 10.04 4.28 1.01
N PHE A 154 9.77 5.53 0.68
CA PHE A 154 8.71 6.31 1.28
C PHE A 154 7.62 6.55 0.24
N LEU A 155 6.38 6.28 0.58
CA LEU A 155 5.24 6.55 -0.27
C LEU A 155 4.34 7.60 0.35
N ILE A 156 3.93 8.59 -0.43
CA ILE A 156 2.90 9.55 -0.02
C ILE A 156 1.60 9.14 -0.72
N ASN A 157 0.66 8.62 0.05
CA ASN A 157 -0.65 8.19 -0.42
C ASN A 157 -1.69 9.32 -0.26
N ARG A 158 -2.87 9.17 -0.85
CA ARG A 158 -3.98 10.13 -0.81
C ARG A 158 -3.68 11.49 -1.45
N VAL A 159 -2.65 11.57 -2.27
CA VAL A 159 -2.33 12.78 -3.04
C VAL A 159 -3.42 13.13 -4.07
N ASP A 160 -4.28 12.18 -4.38
CA ASP A 160 -5.50 12.39 -5.17
C ASP A 160 -6.53 13.27 -4.46
N ASN A 161 -6.46 13.46 -3.16
CA ASN A 161 -7.31 14.38 -2.40
C ASN A 161 -6.81 15.84 -2.41
N TYR A 162 -5.61 16.10 -2.92
CA TYR A 162 -5.04 17.44 -2.97
C TYR A 162 -5.89 18.41 -3.78
N LYS A 163 -6.07 19.62 -3.26
CA LYS A 163 -6.87 20.65 -3.91
C LYS A 163 -6.07 21.34 -5.01
N THR A 164 -6.61 21.36 -6.23
CA THR A 164 -6.00 22.06 -7.36
C THR A 164 -5.76 23.54 -7.03
N GLY A 165 -4.55 24.03 -7.27
CA GLY A 165 -4.16 25.43 -7.04
C GLY A 165 -3.75 25.78 -5.60
N THR A 166 -3.94 24.85 -4.63
CA THR A 166 -3.52 25.04 -3.23
C THR A 166 -2.42 24.05 -2.86
N ASP A 167 -2.60 22.79 -3.23
CA ASP A 167 -1.70 21.71 -2.85
C ASP A 167 -0.88 21.29 -4.08
N SER A 168 0.40 21.02 -3.85
CA SER A 168 1.34 20.60 -4.88
C SER A 168 2.03 19.31 -4.46
N VAL A 169 1.88 18.27 -5.28
CA VAL A 169 2.59 17.00 -5.04
C VAL A 169 4.10 17.21 -5.04
N LYS A 170 4.59 18.01 -5.98
CA LYS A 170 6.03 18.31 -6.09
C LYS A 170 6.56 18.98 -4.81
N ASP A 171 5.86 20.01 -4.33
CA ASP A 171 6.30 20.74 -3.13
C ASP A 171 6.24 19.85 -1.88
N THR A 172 5.22 18.99 -1.80
CA THR A 172 5.13 18.00 -0.73
C THR A 172 6.30 17.03 -0.75
N LEU A 173 6.63 16.46 -1.91
CA LEU A 173 7.78 15.56 -2.05
C LEU A 173 9.10 16.25 -1.68
N GLU A 174 9.31 17.50 -2.13
CA GLU A 174 10.52 18.26 -1.80
C GLU A 174 10.62 18.60 -0.30
N LYS A 175 9.49 18.92 0.33
CA LYS A 175 9.42 19.17 1.77
C LYS A 175 9.76 17.91 2.55
N GLU A 176 9.08 16.81 2.26
CA GLU A 176 9.27 15.54 2.96
C GLU A 176 10.69 14.97 2.75
N TYR A 177 11.28 15.16 1.58
CA TYR A 177 12.67 14.81 1.33
C TYR A 177 13.61 15.52 2.33
N LYS A 178 13.42 16.83 2.54
CA LYS A 178 14.22 17.61 3.49
C LYS A 178 13.97 17.21 4.93
N ASP A 179 12.73 16.90 5.27
CA ASP A 179 12.36 16.53 6.64
C ASP A 179 12.89 15.12 6.98
N LEU A 180 12.84 14.17 6.06
CA LEU A 180 13.51 12.87 6.20
C LEU A 180 15.03 12.98 6.32
N GLN A 181 15.65 13.90 5.57
CA GLN A 181 17.09 14.16 5.73
C GLN A 181 17.46 14.72 7.12
N LYS A 182 16.62 15.59 7.70
CA LYS A 182 16.81 16.08 9.06
C LYS A 182 16.68 14.96 10.11
N LEU A 183 15.84 13.97 9.86
CA LEU A 183 15.71 12.78 10.69
C LEU A 183 16.85 11.76 10.52
N GLY A 184 17.78 12.01 9.58
CA GLY A 184 18.97 11.17 9.37
C GLY A 184 18.93 10.24 8.17
N PHE A 185 17.81 10.13 7.45
CA PHE A 185 17.73 9.30 6.26
C PHE A 185 18.59 9.87 5.12
N LYS A 186 19.54 9.08 4.62
CA LYS A 186 20.45 9.49 3.54
C LYS A 186 19.80 9.23 2.18
N ASN A 187 19.62 10.30 1.38
CA ASN A 187 19.07 10.22 0.02
C ASN A 187 17.73 9.42 -0.03
N PRO A 188 16.70 9.80 0.74
CA PRO A 188 15.46 9.06 0.80
C PRO A 188 14.78 8.98 -0.58
N GLU A 189 14.30 7.81 -0.95
CA GLU A 189 13.50 7.58 -2.15
C GLU A 189 12.03 7.78 -1.80
N ILE A 190 11.39 8.83 -2.36
CA ILE A 190 10.01 9.22 -2.03
C ILE A 190 9.19 9.26 -3.30
N TYR A 191 8.01 8.64 -3.27
CA TYR A 191 7.12 8.55 -4.42
C TYR A 191 5.67 8.81 -4.03
N PRO A 192 4.88 9.51 -4.86
CA PRO A 192 3.45 9.67 -4.65
C PRO A 192 2.69 8.47 -5.21
N VAL A 193 1.57 8.12 -4.58
CA VAL A 193 0.67 7.07 -5.05
C VAL A 193 -0.78 7.41 -4.70
N SER A 194 -1.72 7.07 -5.57
CA SER A 194 -3.14 6.98 -5.23
C SER A 194 -3.52 5.49 -5.13
N ALA A 195 -3.40 4.95 -3.93
CA ALA A 195 -3.72 3.54 -3.68
C ALA A 195 -5.19 3.23 -3.98
N TYR A 196 -6.09 4.16 -3.67
CA TYR A 196 -7.53 3.97 -3.89
C TYR A 196 -7.90 4.00 -5.37
N ALA A 197 -7.35 4.95 -6.14
CA ALA A 197 -7.55 4.96 -7.59
C ALA A 197 -7.01 3.68 -8.25
N ALA A 198 -5.85 3.20 -7.82
CA ALA A 198 -5.27 1.96 -8.29
C ALA A 198 -6.13 0.74 -7.94
N TYR A 199 -6.62 0.66 -6.70
CA TYR A 199 -7.51 -0.40 -6.25
C TYR A 199 -8.78 -0.48 -7.10
N LEU A 200 -9.51 0.63 -7.22
CA LEU A 200 -10.74 0.69 -8.00
C LEU A 200 -10.51 0.36 -9.48
N ALA A 201 -9.41 0.86 -10.05
CA ALA A 201 -9.05 0.57 -11.44
C ALA A 201 -8.76 -0.91 -11.66
N LYS A 202 -8.04 -1.59 -10.76
CA LYS A 202 -7.80 -3.04 -10.85
C LYS A 202 -9.08 -3.84 -10.68
N MET A 203 -9.95 -3.47 -9.72
CA MET A 203 -11.26 -4.12 -9.58
C MET A 203 -12.06 -4.04 -10.89
N ALA A 204 -12.15 -2.85 -11.49
CA ALA A 204 -12.84 -2.66 -12.76
C ALA A 204 -12.20 -3.42 -13.93
N LEU A 205 -10.85 -3.44 -14.02
CA LEU A 205 -10.11 -4.16 -15.04
C LEU A 205 -10.40 -5.67 -14.99
N HIS A 206 -10.52 -6.23 -13.80
CA HIS A 206 -10.79 -7.65 -13.57
C HIS A 206 -12.29 -7.97 -13.43
N LYS A 207 -13.18 -7.00 -13.74
CA LYS A 207 -14.64 -7.14 -13.72
C LYS A 207 -15.19 -7.57 -12.35
N GLU A 208 -14.51 -7.18 -11.28
CA GLU A 208 -15.02 -7.34 -9.92
C GLU A 208 -16.19 -6.39 -9.69
N LYS A 209 -17.12 -6.79 -8.83
CA LYS A 209 -18.30 -5.98 -8.51
C LYS A 209 -17.87 -4.80 -7.63
N LEU A 210 -18.08 -3.60 -8.12
CA LEU A 210 -17.99 -2.36 -7.35
C LEU A 210 -19.36 -2.00 -6.75
N SER A 211 -19.36 -1.34 -5.60
CA SER A 211 -20.57 -0.68 -5.09
C SER A 211 -20.91 0.54 -5.95
N GLU A 212 -22.11 1.12 -5.77
CA GLU A 212 -22.51 2.33 -6.46
C GLU A 212 -21.54 3.48 -6.13
N ASP A 213 -21.20 3.67 -4.87
CA ASP A 213 -20.26 4.69 -4.41
C ASP A 213 -18.86 4.49 -5.03
N GLU A 214 -18.35 3.24 -5.02
CA GLU A 214 -17.05 2.92 -5.63
C GLU A 214 -17.04 3.19 -7.14
N ALA A 215 -18.15 2.95 -7.84
CA ALA A 215 -18.26 3.23 -9.28
C ALA A 215 -18.29 4.74 -9.58
N GLU A 216 -18.97 5.53 -8.75
CA GLU A 216 -18.97 6.99 -8.84
C GLU A 216 -17.56 7.55 -8.57
N GLU A 217 -16.89 7.09 -7.53
CA GLU A 217 -15.53 7.49 -7.18
C GLU A 217 -14.53 7.12 -8.27
N LEU A 218 -14.61 5.92 -8.83
CA LEU A 218 -13.82 5.51 -10.00
C LEU A 218 -13.98 6.49 -11.15
N SER A 219 -15.22 6.91 -11.43
CA SER A 219 -15.52 7.86 -12.50
C SER A 219 -14.94 9.25 -12.21
N ALA A 220 -14.98 9.70 -10.97
CA ALA A 220 -14.38 10.96 -10.53
C ALA A 220 -12.84 10.92 -10.63
N LEU A 221 -12.21 9.86 -10.14
CA LEU A 221 -10.77 9.67 -10.19
C LEU A 221 -10.24 9.54 -11.62
N LYS A 222 -10.94 8.86 -12.52
CA LYS A 222 -10.61 8.82 -13.96
C LYS A 222 -10.56 10.22 -14.59
N ARG A 223 -11.47 11.12 -14.23
CA ARG A 223 -11.46 12.51 -14.71
C ARG A 223 -10.33 13.31 -14.08
N ARG A 224 -10.08 13.12 -12.80
CA ARG A 224 -9.09 13.86 -12.04
C ARG A 224 -7.66 13.50 -12.44
N LEU A 225 -7.32 12.23 -12.47
CA LEU A 225 -5.98 11.77 -12.76
C LEU A 225 -5.59 11.86 -14.26
N LYS A 226 -6.51 12.31 -15.12
CA LYS A 226 -6.16 12.70 -16.51
C LYS A 226 -5.36 14.00 -16.58
N ARG A 227 -5.42 14.83 -15.55
CA ARG A 227 -4.71 16.12 -15.54
C ARG A 227 -3.22 15.87 -15.28
N PRO A 228 -2.31 16.57 -15.98
CA PRO A 228 -0.86 16.33 -15.85
C PRO A 228 -0.34 16.44 -14.42
N GLU A 229 -0.87 17.34 -13.62
CA GLU A 229 -0.49 17.55 -12.23
C GLU A 229 -0.83 16.36 -11.30
N PHE A 230 -1.73 15.47 -11.73
CA PHE A 230 -2.14 14.26 -11.03
C PHE A 230 -1.64 12.97 -11.68
N SER A 231 -0.66 13.05 -12.57
CA SER A 231 -0.01 11.90 -13.20
C SER A 231 1.21 11.52 -12.38
N TYR A 232 1.06 10.61 -11.44
CA TYR A 232 2.06 10.36 -10.40
C TYR A 232 3.25 9.55 -10.88
N GLU A 233 3.14 8.76 -11.96
CA GLU A 233 4.24 8.02 -12.55
C GLU A 233 5.42 8.92 -12.97
N GLN A 234 5.18 10.20 -13.28
CA GLN A 234 6.24 11.15 -13.65
C GLN A 234 7.29 11.37 -12.54
N TYR A 235 6.96 11.05 -11.31
CA TYR A 235 7.86 11.18 -10.16
C TYR A 235 8.72 9.92 -9.92
N TYR A 236 8.45 8.83 -10.64
CA TYR A 236 9.24 7.61 -10.55
C TYR A 236 10.40 7.64 -11.52
N LYS A 237 11.47 6.91 -11.19
CA LYS A 237 12.71 6.88 -12.00
C LYS A 237 12.50 6.25 -13.39
N LYS A 238 11.51 5.38 -13.53
CA LYS A 238 11.20 4.67 -14.77
C LYS A 238 9.92 5.19 -15.37
N THR A 239 9.99 5.45 -16.68
CA THR A 239 8.82 5.82 -17.47
C THR A 239 8.12 4.55 -17.97
N ILE A 240 6.82 4.48 -17.78
CA ILE A 240 5.99 3.41 -18.29
C ILE A 240 5.67 3.67 -19.76
N PRO A 241 5.92 2.70 -20.65
CA PRO A 241 5.54 2.85 -22.06
C PRO A 241 4.01 3.00 -22.17
N ARG A 242 3.55 4.09 -22.75
CA ARG A 242 2.15 4.34 -23.03
C ARG A 242 1.78 3.84 -24.43
N LYS A 243 0.62 3.21 -24.56
CA LYS A 243 0.05 2.84 -25.86
C LYS A 243 -0.75 4.00 -26.41
N GLU A 244 -0.76 4.19 -27.74
CA GLU A 244 -1.47 5.31 -28.38
C GLU A 244 -2.98 5.36 -28.10
N ASN A 245 -3.61 4.23 -27.81
CA ASN A 245 -5.05 4.11 -27.52
C ASN A 245 -5.30 3.36 -26.22
N GLU A 246 -4.72 3.82 -25.11
CA GLU A 246 -5.01 3.26 -23.80
C GLU A 246 -6.45 3.57 -23.38
N ASP A 247 -7.14 2.54 -22.87
CA ASP A 247 -8.43 2.75 -22.25
C ASP A 247 -8.30 3.58 -20.96
N GLY A 248 -9.41 4.17 -20.52
CA GLY A 248 -9.38 5.07 -19.38
C GLY A 248 -9.08 4.38 -18.05
N ILE A 249 -9.13 3.03 -17.95
CA ILE A 249 -8.74 2.27 -16.76
C ILE A 249 -7.22 2.08 -16.75
N SER A 250 -6.64 1.66 -17.87
CA SER A 250 -5.19 1.53 -18.01
C SER A 250 -4.48 2.86 -17.75
N GLN A 251 -5.01 3.97 -18.30
CA GLN A 251 -4.49 5.29 -18.02
C GLN A 251 -4.59 5.68 -16.55
N LEU A 252 -5.70 5.33 -15.87
CA LEU A 252 -5.86 5.58 -14.43
C LEU A 252 -4.82 4.80 -13.61
N LEU A 253 -4.59 3.53 -13.95
CA LEU A 253 -3.56 2.70 -13.29
C LEU A 253 -2.18 3.32 -13.42
N ILE A 254 -1.78 3.73 -14.63
CA ILE A 254 -0.48 4.38 -14.85
C ILE A 254 -0.39 5.68 -14.03
N ASN A 255 -1.40 6.55 -14.18
CA ASN A 255 -1.39 7.86 -13.54
C ASN A 255 -1.47 7.78 -12.00
N SER A 256 -2.03 6.71 -11.43
CA SER A 256 -2.05 6.48 -9.97
C SER A 256 -0.67 6.24 -9.36
N GLY A 257 0.35 5.99 -10.18
CA GLY A 257 1.70 5.64 -9.75
C GLY A 257 1.89 4.15 -9.41
N ILE A 258 0.80 3.35 -9.37
CA ILE A 258 0.90 1.95 -8.92
C ILE A 258 1.73 1.09 -9.86
N ILE A 259 1.64 1.30 -11.18
CA ILE A 259 2.41 0.52 -12.15
C ILE A 259 3.91 0.77 -12.00
N ALA A 260 4.29 2.04 -11.82
CA ALA A 260 5.68 2.42 -11.58
C ALA A 260 6.20 1.87 -10.24
N LEU A 261 5.35 1.84 -9.22
CA LEU A 261 5.65 1.21 -7.95
C LEU A 261 5.84 -0.30 -8.11
N GLU A 262 4.95 -1.01 -8.81
CA GLU A 262 5.10 -2.45 -9.08
C GLU A 262 6.43 -2.76 -9.80
N GLN A 263 6.79 -1.99 -10.81
CA GLN A 263 8.08 -2.16 -11.48
C GLN A 263 9.25 -1.99 -10.52
N LEU A 264 9.19 -0.97 -9.65
CA LEU A 264 10.23 -0.72 -8.66
C LEU A 264 10.34 -1.87 -7.65
N LEU A 265 9.20 -2.45 -7.22
CA LEU A 265 9.17 -3.55 -6.25
C LEU A 265 9.63 -4.89 -6.84
N TYR A 266 9.30 -5.16 -8.09
CA TYR A 266 9.60 -6.46 -8.69
C TYR A 266 10.98 -6.54 -9.37
N GLU A 267 11.70 -5.43 -9.43
CA GLU A 267 13.09 -5.39 -9.89
C GLU A 267 14.14 -5.50 -8.75
N LEU A 268 13.66 -5.54 -7.51
CA LEU A 268 14.49 -5.83 -6.34
C LEU A 268 14.83 -7.31 -6.33
#